data_58e4bdc03cec6122d3d5aa3db2ae409c
#
_entry.id   58e4bdc03cec6122d3d5aa3db2ae409c
#
_cell.length_a   1.000
_cell.length_b   1.000
_cell.length_c   1.000
_cell.angle_alpha   90.00
_cell.angle_beta   90.00
_cell.angle_gamma   90.00
#
_symmetry.space_group_name_H-M   'P 1'
#
loop_
_entity.id
_entity.type
_entity.pdbx_description
1 polymer ?
#
loop_
_entity_poly.entity_id
_entity_poly.type
_entity_poly.pdbx_seq_one_letter_code
_entity_poly.pdbx_strand_id
1 'polypeptide(L)'
;MKKLSKKQWAVLFFIGFMSFWIAPSTGDSKTDFMVEQPKFDYNNRIEFMHDVKSCVDFINRMISPEDKIPMEIVLGIASLESGWGTSRFAIEGNNLFGIRTWDSDVPQLKPLGDPNAKFGVKMYHTKCDSVKDMMDILNNHYRYEDFRVQRQIQFEQGYSNWQDLLPLLSSWSPNNEYQNIVANTIQKRVIPAMATW
;
A
#
# COMPACT_ATOMS: atom_id res chain seq x y z
N MET A 1 49.74 6.21 -53.32
CA MET A 1 49.79 5.53 -52.01
C MET A 1 51.24 5.44 -51.56
N LYS A 2 51.68 6.27 -50.59
CA LYS A 2 53.07 6.26 -50.08
C LYS A 2 53.16 5.14 -49.02
N LYS A 3 54.08 4.19 -49.27
CA LYS A 3 54.39 3.11 -48.30
C LYS A 3 55.16 3.71 -47.13
N LEU A 4 54.65 3.55 -45.91
CA LEU A 4 55.35 3.93 -44.68
C LEU A 4 56.62 3.09 -44.48
N SER A 5 57.70 3.74 -44.04
CA SER A 5 59.02 3.14 -43.85
C SER A 5 59.03 2.24 -42.58
N LYS A 6 59.93 1.22 -42.62
CA LYS A 6 60.06 0.23 -41.49
C LYS A 6 60.41 0.84 -40.12
N LYS A 7 60.80 2.12 -40.07
CA LYS A 7 61.09 2.84 -38.83
C LYS A 7 59.86 3.39 -38.12
N GLN A 8 58.73 3.45 -38.79
CA GLN A 8 57.48 3.94 -38.18
C GLN A 8 56.66 2.84 -37.48
N TRP A 9 57.00 1.58 -37.65
CA TRP A 9 56.38 0.46 -36.99
C TRP A 9 56.93 0.15 -35.59
N ALA A 10 58.11 0.69 -35.24
CA ALA A 10 58.75 0.40 -33.94
C ALA A 10 58.24 1.26 -32.78
N VAL A 11 57.39 2.26 -33.05
CA VAL A 11 56.88 3.17 -32.00
C VAL A 11 55.49 2.75 -31.47
N LEU A 12 54.86 1.78 -32.13
CA LEU A 12 53.48 1.35 -31.74
C LEU A 12 53.42 0.12 -30.81
N PHE A 13 54.56 -0.40 -30.36
CA PHE A 13 54.63 -1.63 -29.54
C PHE A 13 55.06 -1.39 -28.09
N PHE A 14 55.06 -0.15 -27.59
CA PHE A 14 55.44 0.15 -26.20
C PHE A 14 54.40 0.85 -25.36
N ILE A 15 53.10 0.70 -25.72
CA ILE A 15 52.01 1.16 -24.86
C ILE A 15 51.10 -0.06 -24.61
N GLY A 16 51.32 -0.76 -23.54
CA GLY A 16 50.32 -1.81 -23.20
C GLY A 16 50.78 -2.87 -22.22
N PHE A 17 51.32 -2.50 -21.09
CA PHE A 17 51.28 -3.37 -19.92
C PHE A 17 51.22 -2.50 -18.65
N MET A 18 50.18 -1.67 -18.56
CA MET A 18 49.78 -1.10 -17.30
C MET A 18 48.85 -2.15 -16.69
N SER A 19 49.40 -3.00 -15.83
CA SER A 19 48.65 -3.94 -15.01
C SER A 19 47.69 -3.13 -14.16
N PHE A 20 46.44 -3.09 -14.61
CA PHE A 20 45.34 -2.56 -13.82
C PHE A 20 45.09 -3.57 -12.67
N TRP A 21 45.71 -3.33 -11.54
CA TRP A 21 45.34 -3.97 -10.30
C TRP A 21 43.92 -3.52 -9.98
N ILE A 22 42.91 -4.33 -10.38
CA ILE A 22 41.57 -4.22 -9.85
C ILE A 22 41.69 -4.69 -8.40
N ALA A 23 41.78 -3.76 -7.47
CA ALA A 23 41.53 -4.06 -6.08
C ALA A 23 40.13 -4.70 -6.01
N PRO A 24 39.97 -5.83 -5.29
CA PRO A 24 38.62 -6.32 -5.03
C PRO A 24 37.87 -5.19 -4.35
N SER A 25 36.82 -4.67 -5.00
CA SER A 25 35.86 -3.83 -4.32
C SER A 25 35.33 -4.68 -3.18
N THR A 26 35.71 -4.33 -1.96
CA THR A 26 35.00 -4.77 -0.78
C THR A 26 33.56 -4.35 -1.03
N GLY A 27 32.74 -5.33 -1.43
CA GLY A 27 31.32 -5.12 -1.59
C GLY A 27 30.84 -4.52 -0.27
N ASP A 28 30.47 -3.24 -0.31
CA ASP A 28 29.53 -2.70 0.64
C ASP A 28 28.35 -3.67 0.59
N SER A 29 28.28 -4.50 1.59
CA SER A 29 27.03 -5.15 1.91
C SER A 29 26.07 -4.00 2.23
N LYS A 30 25.35 -3.53 1.21
CA LYS A 30 24.08 -2.85 1.45
C LYS A 30 23.31 -3.85 2.31
N THR A 31 23.38 -3.66 3.61
CA THR A 31 22.35 -4.15 4.50
C THR A 31 21.10 -3.48 3.98
N ASP A 32 20.41 -4.21 3.11
CA ASP A 32 19.06 -3.93 2.71
C ASP A 32 18.28 -3.96 4.04
N PHE A 33 18.08 -2.79 4.63
CA PHE A 33 17.22 -2.62 5.79
C PHE A 33 15.83 -2.92 5.26
N MET A 34 15.51 -4.21 5.19
CA MET A 34 14.14 -4.69 5.02
C MET A 34 13.37 -4.13 6.21
N VAL A 35 12.77 -2.97 6.01
CA VAL A 35 11.91 -2.38 7.03
C VAL A 35 10.75 -3.34 7.21
N GLU A 36 10.77 -4.08 8.33
CA GLU A 36 9.74 -5.08 8.63
C GLU A 36 8.38 -4.39 8.73
N GLN A 37 7.38 -5.01 8.10
CA GLN A 37 6.00 -4.52 8.20
C GLN A 37 5.51 -4.55 9.65
N PRO A 38 4.70 -3.57 10.08
CA PRO A 38 4.07 -3.59 11.39
C PRO A 38 3.25 -4.87 11.61
N LYS A 39 3.38 -5.44 12.80
CA LYS A 39 2.59 -6.60 13.23
C LYS A 39 1.29 -6.14 13.86
N PHE A 40 0.25 -6.96 13.69
CA PHE A 40 -1.02 -6.76 14.35
C PHE A 40 -1.06 -7.61 15.63
N ASP A 41 -1.21 -6.93 16.77
CA ASP A 41 -1.36 -7.56 18.09
C ASP A 41 -2.33 -6.72 18.94
N TYR A 42 -3.63 -6.90 18.68
CA TYR A 42 -4.68 -6.10 19.30
C TYR A 42 -5.65 -6.99 20.08
N ASN A 43 -6.07 -6.48 21.23
CA ASN A 43 -7.06 -7.09 22.11
C ASN A 43 -8.35 -6.24 22.20
N ASN A 44 -8.31 -5.02 21.71
CA ASN A 44 -9.43 -4.08 21.72
C ASN A 44 -9.43 -3.18 20.48
N ARG A 45 -10.50 -2.37 20.33
CA ARG A 45 -10.72 -1.51 19.17
C ARG A 45 -9.67 -0.41 19.01
N ILE A 46 -9.14 0.11 20.12
CA ILE A 46 -8.12 1.17 20.07
C ILE A 46 -6.80 0.60 19.57
N GLU A 47 -6.39 -0.54 20.10
CA GLU A 47 -5.19 -1.26 19.66
C GLU A 47 -5.31 -1.66 18.18
N PHE A 48 -6.49 -2.18 17.75
CA PHE A 48 -6.74 -2.47 16.34
C PHE A 48 -6.53 -1.26 15.45
N MET A 49 -7.10 -0.10 15.81
CA MET A 49 -6.91 1.13 15.04
C MET A 49 -5.45 1.59 15.03
N HIS A 50 -4.73 1.44 16.15
CA HIS A 50 -3.31 1.76 16.24
C HIS A 50 -2.48 0.87 15.30
N ASP A 51 -2.79 -0.42 15.21
CA ASP A 51 -2.10 -1.34 14.30
C ASP A 51 -2.38 -1.00 12.83
N VAL A 52 -3.64 -0.69 12.48
CA VAL A 52 -3.98 -0.21 11.12
C VAL A 52 -3.24 1.09 10.81
N LYS A 53 -3.23 2.06 11.75
CA LYS A 53 -2.48 3.32 11.60
C LYS A 53 -1.00 3.05 11.33
N SER A 54 -0.39 2.15 12.08
CA SER A 54 1.03 1.80 11.92
C SER A 54 1.33 1.27 10.51
N CYS A 55 0.41 0.49 9.92
CA CYS A 55 0.50 0.06 8.54
C CYS A 55 0.34 1.20 7.54
N VAL A 56 -0.63 2.09 7.75
CA VAL A 56 -0.80 3.28 6.88
C VAL A 56 0.44 4.16 6.92
N ASP A 57 1.00 4.40 8.10
CA ASP A 57 2.24 5.17 8.25
C ASP A 57 3.43 4.48 7.58
N PHE A 58 3.50 3.16 7.67
CA PHE A 58 4.51 2.37 6.95
C PHE A 58 4.38 2.53 5.43
N ILE A 59 3.18 2.38 4.87
CA ILE A 59 2.90 2.52 3.43
C ILE A 59 3.15 3.95 2.97
N ASN A 60 2.74 4.95 3.76
CA ASN A 60 2.89 6.37 3.46
C ASN A 60 4.34 6.84 3.35
N ARG A 61 5.32 6.06 3.82
CA ARG A 61 6.75 6.33 3.58
C ARG A 61 7.22 5.93 2.18
N MET A 62 6.43 5.10 1.48
CA MET A 62 6.79 4.51 0.18
C MET A 62 6.00 5.12 -0.99
N ILE A 63 5.01 5.96 -0.72
CA ILE A 63 4.17 6.59 -1.74
C ILE A 63 4.33 8.10 -1.72
N SER A 64 3.99 8.75 -2.85
CA SER A 64 4.03 10.21 -2.99
C SER A 64 3.06 10.91 -2.00
N PRO A 65 3.40 12.11 -1.53
CA PRO A 65 2.53 12.82 -0.58
C PRO A 65 1.10 13.04 -1.10
N GLU A 66 0.94 13.33 -2.38
CA GLU A 66 -0.33 13.53 -3.07
C GLU A 66 -1.18 12.26 -3.18
N ASP A 67 -0.56 11.08 -3.08
CA ASP A 67 -1.24 9.78 -3.14
C ASP A 67 -1.68 9.26 -1.77
N LYS A 68 -1.33 9.96 -0.70
CA LYS A 68 -1.74 9.59 0.65
C LYS A 68 -3.25 9.71 0.83
N ILE A 69 -3.82 8.72 1.46
CA ILE A 69 -5.26 8.69 1.77
C ILE A 69 -5.43 9.19 3.21
N PRO A 70 -6.44 10.04 3.50
CA PRO A 70 -6.71 10.45 4.87
C PRO A 70 -6.84 9.25 5.81
N MET A 71 -6.13 9.30 6.92
CA MET A 71 -6.07 8.23 7.92
C MET A 71 -7.46 7.84 8.40
N GLU A 72 -8.34 8.82 8.58
CA GLU A 72 -9.72 8.65 9.03
C GLU A 72 -10.50 7.72 8.10
N ILE A 73 -10.32 7.87 6.77
CA ILE A 73 -11.01 7.03 5.78
C ILE A 73 -10.54 5.57 5.91
N VAL A 74 -9.23 5.35 5.97
CA VAL A 74 -8.68 3.98 6.06
C VAL A 74 -9.13 3.32 7.36
N LEU A 75 -9.00 4.00 8.49
CA LEU A 75 -9.42 3.50 9.80
C LEU A 75 -10.93 3.25 9.87
N GLY A 76 -11.74 4.19 9.34
CA GLY A 76 -13.19 4.07 9.35
C GLY A 76 -13.68 2.85 8.57
N ILE A 77 -13.16 2.66 7.35
CA ILE A 77 -13.52 1.51 6.49
C ILE A 77 -12.99 0.21 7.09
N ALA A 78 -11.71 0.15 7.51
CA ALA A 78 -11.14 -1.04 8.12
C ALA A 78 -11.93 -1.50 9.36
N SER A 79 -12.31 -0.55 10.23
CA SER A 79 -13.09 -0.82 11.44
C SER A 79 -14.47 -1.39 11.13
N LEU A 80 -15.14 -0.83 10.14
CA LEU A 80 -16.48 -1.25 9.74
C LEU A 80 -16.47 -2.62 9.06
N GLU A 81 -15.65 -2.78 8.02
CA GLU A 81 -15.63 -3.98 7.17
C GLU A 81 -15.09 -5.21 7.90
N SER A 82 -14.10 -5.03 8.76
CA SER A 82 -13.51 -6.14 9.51
C SER A 82 -14.21 -6.44 10.84
N GLY A 83 -15.20 -5.62 11.24
CA GLY A 83 -15.77 -5.71 12.60
C GLY A 83 -14.69 -5.45 13.65
N TRP A 84 -13.82 -4.45 13.44
CA TRP A 84 -12.69 -4.15 14.32
C TRP A 84 -11.65 -5.29 14.36
N GLY A 85 -11.43 -5.94 13.21
CA GLY A 85 -10.49 -7.04 13.08
C GLY A 85 -11.00 -8.40 13.55
N THR A 86 -12.26 -8.51 13.99
CA THR A 86 -12.80 -9.76 14.56
C THR A 86 -13.55 -10.62 13.54
N SER A 87 -13.80 -10.12 12.32
CA SER A 87 -14.46 -10.89 11.29
C SER A 87 -13.65 -12.12 10.86
N ARG A 88 -14.32 -13.15 10.38
CA ARG A 88 -13.67 -14.35 9.85
C ARG A 88 -12.61 -14.00 8.78
N PHE A 89 -12.93 -13.09 7.87
CA PHE A 89 -12.01 -12.69 6.79
C PHE A 89 -10.77 -11.95 7.31
N ALA A 90 -10.93 -11.18 8.40
CA ALA A 90 -9.80 -10.52 9.06
C ALA A 90 -8.91 -11.52 9.81
N ILE A 91 -9.51 -12.57 10.42
CA ILE A 91 -8.78 -13.56 11.23
C ILE A 91 -8.12 -14.61 10.33
N GLU A 92 -8.89 -15.25 9.45
CA GLU A 92 -8.40 -16.37 8.63
C GLU A 92 -7.68 -15.92 7.36
N GLY A 93 -8.06 -14.75 6.80
CA GLY A 93 -7.58 -14.26 5.51
C GLY A 93 -6.77 -12.97 5.58
N ASN A 94 -6.53 -12.40 6.75
CA ASN A 94 -5.88 -11.09 6.92
C ASN A 94 -6.52 -9.96 6.10
N ASN A 95 -7.78 -10.10 5.71
CA ASN A 95 -8.51 -9.16 4.86
C ASN A 95 -9.39 -8.25 5.70
N LEU A 96 -8.97 -6.99 5.87
CA LEU A 96 -9.66 -6.00 6.69
C LEU A 96 -10.78 -5.26 5.95
N PHE A 97 -10.89 -5.41 4.62
CA PHE A 97 -11.74 -4.59 3.76
C PHE A 97 -12.75 -5.38 2.93
N GLY A 98 -12.81 -6.70 3.10
CA GLY A 98 -13.69 -7.56 2.33
C GLY A 98 -13.36 -7.58 0.82
N ILE A 99 -12.13 -7.28 0.43
CA ILE A 99 -11.71 -7.23 -0.98
C ILE A 99 -11.88 -8.60 -1.61
N ARG A 100 -12.59 -8.63 -2.74
CA ARG A 100 -12.96 -9.84 -3.46
C ARG A 100 -12.04 -10.11 -4.64
N THR A 101 -11.99 -11.37 -5.06
CA THR A 101 -11.39 -11.81 -6.32
C THR A 101 -12.30 -12.80 -7.03
N TRP A 102 -12.26 -12.79 -8.36
CA TRP A 102 -12.90 -13.76 -9.25
C TRP A 102 -11.86 -14.67 -9.90
N ASP A 103 -10.59 -14.43 -9.62
CA ASP A 103 -9.46 -15.23 -10.07
C ASP A 103 -9.25 -16.40 -9.11
N SER A 104 -9.38 -17.63 -9.62
CA SER A 104 -9.20 -18.86 -8.84
C SER A 104 -7.77 -19.08 -8.36
N ASP A 105 -6.80 -18.48 -9.04
CA ASP A 105 -5.37 -18.65 -8.72
C ASP A 105 -4.94 -17.73 -7.55
N VAL A 106 -5.77 -16.74 -7.20
CA VAL A 106 -5.55 -15.88 -6.04
C VAL A 106 -6.06 -16.59 -4.77
N PRO A 107 -5.22 -16.72 -3.71
CA PRO A 107 -5.64 -17.27 -2.42
C PRO A 107 -6.90 -16.53 -1.91
N GLN A 108 -7.93 -17.29 -1.56
CA GLN A 108 -9.24 -16.72 -1.24
C GLN A 108 -10.05 -17.60 -0.28
N LEU A 109 -10.90 -16.98 0.53
CA LEU A 109 -11.91 -17.63 1.36
C LEU A 109 -13.27 -17.53 0.68
N LYS A 110 -13.99 -18.65 0.60
CA LYS A 110 -15.36 -18.67 0.10
C LYS A 110 -16.34 -18.17 1.17
N PRO A 111 -17.48 -17.53 0.79
CA PRO A 111 -18.57 -17.22 1.72
C PRO A 111 -19.07 -18.50 2.40
N LEU A 112 -19.37 -18.42 3.70
CA LEU A 112 -19.83 -19.59 4.48
C LEU A 112 -21.13 -20.21 3.94
N GLY A 113 -22.02 -19.41 3.40
CA GLY A 113 -23.32 -19.87 2.89
C GLY A 113 -23.28 -20.33 1.42
N ASP A 114 -22.16 -20.10 0.71
CA ASP A 114 -22.03 -20.44 -0.71
C ASP A 114 -20.61 -20.86 -1.05
N PRO A 115 -20.27 -22.14 -0.86
CA PRO A 115 -18.93 -22.66 -1.19
C PRO A 115 -18.65 -22.66 -2.69
N ASN A 116 -19.69 -22.57 -3.54
CA ASN A 116 -19.60 -22.55 -5.00
C ASN A 116 -19.66 -21.13 -5.58
N ALA A 117 -19.60 -20.11 -4.74
CA ALA A 117 -19.59 -18.72 -5.18
C ALA A 117 -18.53 -18.50 -6.27
N LYS A 118 -18.89 -17.76 -7.33
CA LYS A 118 -17.98 -17.43 -8.44
C LYS A 118 -16.84 -16.48 -8.02
N PHE A 119 -16.93 -15.92 -6.81
CA PHE A 119 -15.90 -15.06 -6.22
C PHE A 119 -15.46 -15.63 -4.87
N GLY A 120 -14.34 -15.13 -4.39
CA GLY A 120 -13.91 -15.30 -3.01
C GLY A 120 -13.41 -13.98 -2.43
N VAL A 121 -13.21 -13.95 -1.13
CA VAL A 121 -12.57 -12.85 -0.43
C VAL A 121 -11.06 -13.14 -0.41
N LYS A 122 -10.25 -12.22 -0.93
CA LYS A 122 -8.78 -12.39 -1.01
C LYS A 122 -8.19 -12.74 0.35
N MET A 123 -7.17 -13.58 0.35
CA MET A 123 -6.31 -13.82 1.50
C MET A 123 -4.97 -13.10 1.29
N TYR A 124 -4.43 -12.56 2.37
CA TYR A 124 -3.15 -11.85 2.38
C TYR A 124 -2.17 -12.51 3.35
N HIS A 125 -0.87 -12.30 3.14
CA HIS A 125 0.14 -12.78 4.08
C HIS A 125 0.05 -12.03 5.42
N THR A 126 -0.18 -10.73 5.36
CA THR A 126 -0.34 -9.86 6.53
C THR A 126 -1.59 -8.98 6.39
N LYS A 127 -2.06 -8.44 7.52
CA LYS A 127 -3.12 -7.42 7.49
C LYS A 127 -2.67 -6.12 6.83
N CYS A 128 -1.37 -5.79 6.92
CA CYS A 128 -0.78 -4.65 6.20
C CYS A 128 -0.88 -4.79 4.68
N ASP A 129 -0.77 -6.01 4.14
CA ASP A 129 -0.95 -6.22 2.70
C ASP A 129 -2.38 -5.90 2.27
N SER A 130 -3.38 -6.19 3.10
CA SER A 130 -4.76 -5.81 2.81
C SER A 130 -4.99 -4.29 2.91
N VAL A 131 -4.29 -3.61 3.83
CA VAL A 131 -4.29 -2.13 3.90
C VAL A 131 -3.69 -1.56 2.63
N LYS A 132 -2.56 -2.11 2.19
CA LYS A 132 -1.90 -1.68 0.95
C LYS A 132 -2.80 -1.89 -0.27
N ASP A 133 -3.43 -3.06 -0.43
CA ASP A 133 -4.31 -3.35 -1.58
C ASP A 133 -5.53 -2.39 -1.61
N MET A 134 -6.12 -2.08 -0.46
CA MET A 134 -7.18 -1.06 -0.36
C MET A 134 -6.69 0.32 -0.83
N MET A 135 -5.52 0.76 -0.37
CA MET A 135 -4.95 2.04 -0.77
C MET A 135 -4.59 2.03 -2.27
N ASP A 136 -4.05 0.94 -2.78
CA ASP A 136 -3.76 0.75 -4.21
C ASP A 136 -5.04 0.80 -5.07
N ILE A 137 -6.14 0.20 -4.60
CA ILE A 137 -7.44 0.26 -5.28
C ILE A 137 -7.93 1.71 -5.39
N LEU A 138 -7.89 2.49 -4.31
CA LEU A 138 -8.31 3.89 -4.33
C LEU A 138 -7.40 4.74 -5.21
N ASN A 139 -6.10 4.43 -5.26
CA ASN A 139 -5.13 5.17 -6.04
C ASN A 139 -5.14 4.82 -7.53
N ASN A 140 -5.59 3.62 -7.93
CA ASN A 140 -5.40 3.17 -9.31
C ASN A 140 -6.69 2.75 -10.04
N HIS A 141 -7.74 2.35 -9.29
CA HIS A 141 -8.95 1.85 -9.95
C HIS A 141 -9.78 2.99 -10.53
N TYR A 142 -10.25 2.85 -11.78
CA TYR A 142 -10.96 3.90 -12.53
C TYR A 142 -12.21 4.47 -11.83
N ARG A 143 -12.89 3.66 -11.02
CA ARG A 143 -14.10 4.10 -10.28
C ARG A 143 -13.84 5.16 -9.21
N TYR A 144 -12.58 5.39 -8.84
CA TYR A 144 -12.18 6.35 -7.82
C TYR A 144 -11.42 7.54 -8.41
N GLU A 145 -11.63 7.86 -9.69
CA GLU A 145 -11.01 9.01 -10.35
C GLU A 145 -11.41 10.32 -9.68
N ASP A 146 -12.72 10.53 -9.44
CA ASP A 146 -13.21 11.74 -8.76
C ASP A 146 -12.60 11.90 -7.36
N PHE A 147 -12.43 10.81 -6.63
CA PHE A 147 -11.74 10.80 -5.34
C PHE A 147 -10.29 11.30 -5.46
N ARG A 148 -9.56 10.81 -6.46
CA ARG A 148 -8.17 11.24 -6.68
C ARG A 148 -8.07 12.70 -7.11
N VAL A 149 -8.95 13.14 -8.01
CA VAL A 149 -9.01 14.54 -8.46
C VAL A 149 -9.27 15.46 -7.27
N GLN A 150 -10.28 15.18 -6.45
CA GLN A 150 -10.60 16.01 -5.29
C GLN A 150 -9.48 15.98 -4.24
N ARG A 151 -8.85 14.82 -4.01
CA ARG A 151 -7.70 14.69 -3.11
C ARG A 151 -6.53 15.53 -3.60
N GLN A 152 -6.24 15.51 -4.91
CA GLN A 152 -5.18 16.33 -5.52
C GLN A 152 -5.45 17.83 -5.33
N ILE A 153 -6.69 18.29 -5.52
CA ILE A 153 -7.08 19.67 -5.28
C ILE A 153 -6.80 20.06 -3.81
N GLN A 154 -7.18 19.21 -2.86
CA GLN A 154 -6.93 19.47 -1.44
C GLN A 154 -5.43 19.53 -1.14
N PHE A 155 -4.64 18.62 -1.72
CA PHE A 155 -3.19 18.60 -1.56
C PHE A 155 -2.54 19.88 -2.08
N GLU A 156 -2.90 20.35 -3.26
CA GLU A 156 -2.39 21.60 -3.86
C GLU A 156 -2.78 22.85 -3.04
N GLN A 157 -3.92 22.81 -2.37
CA GLN A 157 -4.39 23.85 -1.47
C GLN A 157 -3.85 23.75 -0.04
N GLY A 158 -3.06 22.71 0.24
CA GLY A 158 -2.39 22.52 1.54
C GLY A 158 -3.30 22.08 2.68
N TYR A 159 -4.45 21.44 2.37
CA TYR A 159 -5.32 20.87 3.38
C TYR A 159 -5.71 19.43 3.05
N SER A 160 -6.34 18.74 4.01
CA SER A 160 -6.93 17.42 3.84
C SER A 160 -8.23 17.35 4.62
N ASN A 161 -9.31 17.04 3.93
CA ASN A 161 -10.64 16.93 4.51
C ASN A 161 -11.32 15.64 4.06
N TRP A 162 -11.39 14.66 4.95
CA TRP A 162 -12.01 13.38 4.67
C TRP A 162 -13.52 13.47 4.38
N GLN A 163 -14.23 14.48 4.92
CA GLN A 163 -15.67 14.65 4.72
C GLN A 163 -16.02 14.94 3.25
N ASP A 164 -15.16 15.66 2.54
CA ASP A 164 -15.35 15.94 1.11
C ASP A 164 -14.96 14.74 0.23
N LEU A 165 -14.08 13.88 0.71
CA LEU A 165 -13.56 12.74 -0.03
C LEU A 165 -14.42 11.47 0.13
N LEU A 166 -14.99 11.25 1.31
CA LEU A 166 -15.73 10.03 1.62
C LEU A 166 -16.94 9.80 0.69
N PRO A 167 -17.76 10.80 0.31
CA PRO A 167 -18.88 10.63 -0.62
C PRO A 167 -18.45 10.10 -2.00
N LEU A 168 -17.21 10.38 -2.42
CA LEU A 168 -16.64 9.95 -3.71
C LEU A 168 -16.26 8.47 -3.73
N LEU A 169 -16.37 7.78 -2.60
CA LEU A 169 -16.17 6.33 -2.47
C LEU A 169 -17.48 5.53 -2.59
N SER A 170 -18.51 6.07 -3.26
CA SER A 170 -19.83 5.41 -3.40
C SER A 170 -19.75 4.04 -4.11
N SER A 171 -18.75 3.83 -4.95
CA SER A 171 -18.52 2.54 -5.62
C SER A 171 -17.95 1.44 -4.70
N TRP A 172 -17.56 1.76 -3.45
CA TRP A 172 -17.04 0.77 -2.51
C TRP A 172 -18.11 -0.22 -2.03
N SER A 173 -19.32 0.28 -1.81
CA SER A 173 -20.43 -0.54 -1.34
C SER A 173 -21.72 -0.23 -2.13
N PRO A 174 -22.56 -1.22 -2.45
CA PRO A 174 -23.86 -1.00 -3.05
C PRO A 174 -24.90 -0.42 -2.07
N ASN A 175 -24.58 -0.32 -0.79
CA ASN A 175 -25.46 0.26 0.22
C ASN A 175 -25.40 1.80 0.17
N ASN A 176 -26.50 2.46 -0.17
CA ASN A 176 -26.60 3.91 -0.28
C ASN A 176 -26.30 4.66 1.03
N GLU A 177 -26.49 3.99 2.20
CA GLU A 177 -26.18 4.55 3.51
C GLU A 177 -24.72 4.31 3.95
N TYR A 178 -23.93 3.65 3.13
CA TYR A 178 -22.59 3.22 3.51
C TYR A 178 -21.69 4.39 3.95
N GLN A 179 -21.67 5.47 3.18
CA GLN A 179 -20.85 6.65 3.49
C GLN A 179 -21.29 7.29 4.82
N ASN A 180 -22.60 7.32 5.11
CA ASN A 180 -23.12 7.83 6.37
C ASN A 180 -22.68 6.95 7.55
N ILE A 181 -22.68 5.62 7.37
CA ILE A 181 -22.23 4.67 8.38
C ILE A 181 -20.74 4.83 8.65
N VAL A 182 -19.92 4.95 7.60
CA VAL A 182 -18.47 5.19 7.71
C VAL A 182 -18.20 6.53 8.37
N ALA A 183 -18.86 7.63 7.93
CA ALA A 183 -18.72 8.95 8.51
C ALA A 183 -19.04 8.96 10.02
N ASN A 184 -20.12 8.29 10.41
CA ASN A 184 -20.52 8.17 11.80
C ASN A 184 -19.50 7.34 12.62
N THR A 185 -18.90 6.30 12.02
CA THR A 185 -17.82 5.53 12.65
C THR A 185 -16.59 6.39 12.84
N ILE A 186 -16.20 7.18 11.83
CA ILE A 186 -15.08 8.11 11.91
C ILE A 186 -15.31 9.10 13.05
N GLN A 187 -16.43 9.80 13.04
CA GLN A 187 -16.70 10.86 14.01
C GLN A 187 -16.80 10.36 15.45
N LYS A 188 -17.47 9.22 15.66
CA LYS A 188 -17.78 8.73 17.03
C LYS A 188 -16.71 7.78 17.59
N ARG A 189 -15.83 7.23 16.78
CA ARG A 189 -14.87 6.21 17.21
C ARG A 189 -13.44 6.53 16.80
N VAL A 190 -13.21 6.84 15.51
CA VAL A 190 -11.85 7.02 14.98
C VAL A 190 -11.26 8.33 15.51
N ILE A 191 -11.91 9.47 15.29
CA ILE A 191 -11.41 10.77 15.73
C ILE A 191 -11.14 10.83 17.24
N PRO A 192 -12.07 10.37 18.12
CA PRO A 192 -11.78 10.32 19.55
C PRO A 192 -10.57 9.42 19.92
N ALA A 193 -10.39 8.30 19.22
CA ALA A 193 -9.23 7.45 19.45
C ALA A 193 -7.94 8.11 19.00
N MET A 194 -7.93 8.73 17.81
CA MET A 194 -6.76 9.45 17.28
C MET A 194 -6.31 10.60 18.21
N ALA A 195 -7.22 11.21 18.94
CA ALA A 195 -6.89 12.26 19.91
C ALA A 195 -6.15 11.73 21.16
N THR A 196 -6.04 10.42 21.34
CA THR A 196 -5.36 9.79 22.48
C THR A 196 -3.96 9.25 22.12
N TRP A 197 -3.51 9.42 20.88
CA TRP A 197 -2.24 8.92 20.35
C TRP A 197 -1.10 9.90 20.43
#